data_d8114335307077f1bf05e67314c30a58
#
_entry.id   d8114335307077f1bf05e67314c30a58
#
_cell.length_a   1.000
_cell.length_b   1.000
_cell.length_c   1.000
_cell.angle_alpha   90.00
_cell.angle_beta   90.00
_cell.angle_gamma   90.00
#
_symmetry.space_group_name_H-M   'P 1'
#
loop_
_entity.id
_entity.type
_entity.pdbx_description
1 polymer ?
#
loop_
_entity_poly.entity_id
_entity_poly.type
_entity_poly.pdbx_seq_one_letter_code
_entity_poly.pdbx_strand_id
1 'polypeptide(L)'
;VIIDSKVSLTAFLDYANADNEADRQRFLKTHIDSLQKHVKELSTKDYSAYVQPPKVRMDYVIMFVPHTGALWTALNAQPDLWRKAMEQNVFIADEQTLFAALRIISLTWTQIRQAENHEQVYRLANEMLDRVGQFMKKYTAIGKALKTATTAYDDAERKLQPSGQSILQTCAKLQKLGAKQSDKNPLPQLIDIDEVAALAPPADDQDDN
;
A
#
# COMPACT_ATOMS: atom_id res chain seq x y z
N VAL A 1 -12.17 18.55 -8.69
CA VAL A 1 -12.16 20.00 -8.90
C VAL A 1 -13.34 20.37 -9.78
N ILE A 2 -14.00 21.45 -9.45
CA ILE A 2 -15.10 22.02 -10.24
C ILE A 2 -14.58 23.27 -10.93
N ILE A 3 -14.83 23.37 -12.23
CA ILE A 3 -14.44 24.50 -13.07
C ILE A 3 -15.71 25.04 -13.72
N ASP A 4 -15.99 26.33 -13.51
CA ASP A 4 -17.11 27.02 -14.17
C ASP A 4 -16.55 28.12 -15.08
N SER A 5 -17.03 28.20 -16.32
CA SER A 5 -16.50 29.10 -17.36
C SER A 5 -17.52 30.12 -17.90
N LYS A 6 -18.63 30.31 -17.19
CA LYS A 6 -19.73 31.17 -17.67
C LYS A 6 -19.48 32.66 -17.37
N VAL A 7 -18.39 33.22 -17.85
CA VAL A 7 -18.12 34.65 -17.69
C VAL A 7 -18.57 35.40 -18.95
N SER A 8 -19.42 36.41 -18.78
CA SER A 8 -19.81 37.29 -19.88
C SER A 8 -18.69 38.28 -20.17
N LEU A 9 -18.27 38.33 -21.43
CA LEU A 9 -17.23 39.27 -21.91
C LEU A 9 -17.84 40.52 -22.61
N THR A 10 -19.17 40.66 -22.68
CA THR A 10 -19.81 41.73 -23.39
C THR A 10 -19.34 43.11 -22.91
N ALA A 11 -19.39 43.36 -21.60
CA ALA A 11 -18.93 44.65 -21.06
C ALA A 11 -17.43 44.90 -21.26
N PHE A 12 -16.60 43.85 -21.35
CA PHE A 12 -15.18 44.00 -21.70
C PHE A 12 -15.01 44.38 -23.19
N LEU A 13 -15.77 43.80 -24.10
CA LEU A 13 -15.73 44.17 -25.51
C LEU A 13 -16.23 45.61 -25.73
N ASP A 14 -17.27 46.03 -25.01
CA ASP A 14 -17.74 47.41 -24.99
C ASP A 14 -16.67 48.39 -24.48
N TYR A 15 -15.96 47.98 -23.40
CA TYR A 15 -14.81 48.72 -22.88
C TYR A 15 -13.67 48.89 -23.90
N ALA A 16 -13.34 47.79 -24.61
CA ALA A 16 -12.28 47.79 -25.61
C ALA A 16 -12.60 48.64 -26.82
N ASN A 17 -13.87 48.75 -27.18
CA ASN A 17 -14.36 49.50 -28.34
C ASN A 17 -14.89 50.89 -28.00
N ALA A 18 -14.77 51.39 -26.77
CA ALA A 18 -15.30 52.66 -26.36
C ALA A 18 -14.50 53.82 -26.99
N ASP A 19 -15.20 54.76 -27.60
CA ASP A 19 -14.63 55.90 -28.30
C ASP A 19 -14.21 57.07 -27.37
N ASN A 20 -14.73 57.08 -26.15
CA ASN A 20 -14.44 58.15 -25.17
C ASN A 20 -14.18 57.56 -23.77
N GLU A 21 -13.49 58.35 -22.96
CA GLU A 21 -13.07 57.91 -21.62
C GLU A 21 -14.26 57.70 -20.65
N ALA A 22 -15.34 58.48 -20.77
CA ALA A 22 -16.50 58.32 -19.90
C ALA A 22 -17.21 56.98 -20.12
N ASP A 23 -17.42 56.59 -21.35
CA ASP A 23 -17.99 55.28 -21.69
C ASP A 23 -17.03 54.13 -21.30
N ARG A 24 -15.73 54.33 -21.51
CA ARG A 24 -14.68 53.38 -21.12
C ARG A 24 -14.76 53.08 -19.64
N GLN A 25 -14.81 54.09 -18.77
CA GLN A 25 -14.91 53.92 -17.34
C GLN A 25 -16.24 53.23 -16.91
N ARG A 26 -17.33 53.59 -17.55
CA ARG A 26 -18.63 52.96 -17.31
C ARG A 26 -18.59 51.46 -17.67
N PHE A 27 -18.08 51.08 -18.82
CA PHE A 27 -18.00 49.66 -19.21
C PHE A 27 -17.01 48.88 -18.40
N LEU A 28 -15.88 49.50 -18.00
CA LEU A 28 -14.94 48.88 -17.06
C LEU A 28 -15.63 48.52 -15.74
N LYS A 29 -16.36 49.46 -15.16
CA LYS A 29 -17.12 49.19 -13.94
C LYS A 29 -18.13 48.06 -14.14
N THR A 30 -18.89 48.08 -15.23
CA THR A 30 -19.88 47.02 -15.54
C THR A 30 -19.19 45.65 -15.69
N HIS A 31 -17.99 45.61 -16.28
CA HIS A 31 -17.21 44.39 -16.40
C HIS A 31 -16.79 43.86 -15.04
N ILE A 32 -16.26 44.70 -14.15
CA ILE A 32 -15.89 44.31 -12.79
C ILE A 32 -17.10 43.83 -11.98
N ASP A 33 -18.22 44.57 -12.05
CA ASP A 33 -19.46 44.20 -11.38
C ASP A 33 -19.97 42.82 -11.86
N SER A 34 -19.84 42.52 -13.16
CA SER A 34 -20.18 41.23 -13.74
C SER A 34 -19.32 40.10 -13.18
N LEU A 35 -18.00 40.30 -13.05
CA LEU A 35 -17.09 39.31 -12.46
C LEU A 35 -17.42 39.08 -10.99
N GLN A 36 -17.65 40.15 -10.22
CA GLN A 36 -18.02 40.03 -8.78
C GLN A 36 -19.35 39.30 -8.59
N LYS A 37 -20.35 39.60 -9.42
CA LYS A 37 -21.62 38.88 -9.40
C LYS A 37 -21.44 37.40 -9.65
N HIS A 38 -20.60 37.06 -10.62
CA HIS A 38 -20.32 35.66 -10.93
C HIS A 38 -19.58 34.94 -9.80
N VAL A 39 -18.58 35.59 -9.18
CA VAL A 39 -17.95 35.09 -7.95
C VAL A 39 -18.97 34.77 -6.87
N LYS A 40 -19.91 35.71 -6.60
CA LYS A 40 -20.96 35.51 -5.62
C LYS A 40 -21.89 34.35 -5.98
N GLU A 41 -22.29 34.22 -7.24
CA GLU A 41 -23.10 33.09 -7.71
C GLU A 41 -22.41 31.74 -7.48
N LEU A 42 -21.10 31.66 -7.77
CA LEU A 42 -20.31 30.42 -7.57
C LEU A 42 -20.12 30.11 -6.08
N SER A 43 -19.90 31.12 -5.26
CA SER A 43 -19.68 30.94 -3.82
C SER A 43 -20.89 30.38 -3.08
N THR A 44 -22.11 30.66 -3.59
CA THR A 44 -23.38 30.24 -2.98
C THR A 44 -23.91 28.91 -3.54
N LYS A 45 -23.36 28.44 -4.66
CA LYS A 45 -23.83 27.23 -5.34
C LYS A 45 -23.36 25.97 -4.64
N ASP A 46 -24.28 25.11 -4.28
CA ASP A 46 -23.94 23.82 -3.69
C ASP A 46 -23.51 22.82 -4.78
N TYR A 47 -22.23 22.47 -4.76
CA TYR A 47 -21.66 21.48 -5.66
C TYR A 47 -21.52 20.08 -5.04
N SER A 48 -22.01 19.86 -3.82
CA SER A 48 -21.89 18.59 -3.11
C SER A 48 -22.55 17.43 -3.86
N ALA A 49 -23.64 17.70 -4.57
CA ALA A 49 -24.35 16.70 -5.37
C ALA A 49 -23.52 16.12 -6.54
N TYR A 50 -22.48 16.82 -6.99
CA TYR A 50 -21.63 16.39 -8.11
C TYR A 50 -20.39 15.59 -7.70
N VAL A 51 -20.10 15.51 -6.39
CA VAL A 51 -18.91 14.82 -5.86
C VAL A 51 -19.37 13.75 -4.87
N GLN A 52 -19.47 12.50 -5.36
CA GLN A 52 -19.82 11.35 -4.53
C GLN A 52 -18.58 10.59 -4.06
N PRO A 53 -18.61 9.97 -2.87
CA PRO A 53 -17.53 9.08 -2.42
C PRO A 53 -17.18 8.00 -3.48
N PRO A 54 -15.92 7.60 -3.66
CA PRO A 54 -14.75 7.93 -2.82
C PRO A 54 -14.02 9.23 -3.19
N LYS A 55 -14.61 10.10 -4.02
CA LYS A 55 -13.97 11.34 -4.46
C LYS A 55 -13.91 12.35 -3.32
N VAL A 56 -12.74 12.93 -3.09
CA VAL A 56 -12.53 13.99 -2.12
C VAL A 56 -12.93 15.32 -2.75
N ARG A 57 -13.75 16.09 -2.06
CA ARG A 57 -14.16 17.44 -2.47
C ARG A 57 -13.02 18.42 -2.17
N MET A 58 -12.77 19.33 -3.10
CA MET A 58 -11.97 20.52 -2.82
C MET A 58 -12.88 21.64 -2.36
N ASP A 59 -12.43 22.44 -1.39
CA ASP A 59 -13.25 23.47 -0.74
C ASP A 59 -13.42 24.71 -1.61
N TYR A 60 -12.91 24.72 -2.83
CA TYR A 60 -13.02 25.84 -3.76
C TYR A 60 -13.47 25.43 -5.15
N VAL A 61 -14.05 26.39 -5.87
CA VAL A 61 -14.45 26.32 -7.27
C VAL A 61 -13.53 27.19 -8.12
N ILE A 62 -13.09 26.69 -9.26
CA ILE A 62 -12.33 27.50 -10.21
C ILE A 62 -13.28 28.25 -11.15
N MET A 63 -13.24 29.57 -11.10
CA MET A 63 -13.90 30.45 -12.06
C MET A 63 -12.93 30.70 -13.23
N PHE A 64 -13.20 30.06 -14.37
CA PHE A 64 -12.36 30.19 -15.54
C PHE A 64 -12.79 31.37 -16.42
N VAL A 65 -11.87 32.31 -16.65
CA VAL A 65 -12.04 33.46 -17.53
C VAL A 65 -11.24 33.22 -18.80
N PRO A 66 -11.88 32.88 -19.93
CA PRO A 66 -11.19 32.43 -21.15
C PRO A 66 -10.42 33.54 -21.89
N HIS A 67 -10.49 34.78 -21.42
CA HIS A 67 -9.82 35.90 -22.03
C HIS A 67 -8.91 36.60 -21.01
N THR A 68 -7.61 36.32 -21.09
CA THR A 68 -6.59 36.85 -20.16
C THR A 68 -6.63 38.37 -20.07
N GLY A 69 -6.78 39.09 -21.20
CA GLY A 69 -6.88 40.56 -21.21
C GLY A 69 -8.09 41.10 -20.43
N ALA A 70 -9.23 40.42 -20.48
CA ALA A 70 -10.41 40.82 -19.72
C ALA A 70 -10.17 40.66 -18.21
N LEU A 71 -9.54 39.57 -17.79
CA LEU A 71 -9.20 39.34 -16.38
C LEU A 71 -8.18 40.39 -15.90
N TRP A 72 -7.10 40.60 -16.64
CA TRP A 72 -6.07 41.57 -16.24
C TRP A 72 -6.58 43.00 -16.18
N THR A 73 -7.47 43.41 -17.10
CA THR A 73 -8.12 44.72 -17.06
C THR A 73 -8.90 44.91 -15.76
N ALA A 74 -9.66 43.92 -15.36
CA ALA A 74 -10.42 43.98 -14.10
C ALA A 74 -9.49 43.99 -12.86
N LEU A 75 -8.46 43.16 -12.85
CA LEU A 75 -7.52 43.09 -11.72
C LEU A 75 -6.65 44.33 -11.58
N ASN A 76 -6.29 44.98 -12.69
CA ASN A 76 -5.56 46.25 -12.66
C ASN A 76 -6.44 47.38 -12.08
N ALA A 77 -7.72 47.39 -12.40
CA ALA A 77 -8.67 48.37 -11.88
C ALA A 77 -9.11 48.10 -10.43
N GLN A 78 -9.18 46.82 -10.06
CA GLN A 78 -9.56 46.36 -8.70
C GLN A 78 -8.64 45.23 -8.25
N PRO A 79 -7.46 45.54 -7.71
CA PRO A 79 -6.46 44.52 -7.32
C PRO A 79 -6.90 43.55 -6.24
N ASP A 80 -7.86 43.95 -5.39
CA ASP A 80 -8.38 43.10 -4.30
C ASP A 80 -9.47 42.10 -4.74
N LEU A 81 -9.91 42.19 -5.98
CA LEU A 81 -10.95 41.29 -6.53
C LEU A 81 -10.56 39.84 -6.38
N TRP A 82 -9.33 39.50 -6.70
CA TRP A 82 -8.78 38.14 -6.55
C TRP A 82 -8.86 37.64 -5.10
N ARG A 83 -8.39 38.44 -4.13
CA ARG A 83 -8.41 38.09 -2.70
C ARG A 83 -9.81 37.89 -2.19
N LYS A 84 -10.75 38.81 -2.52
CA LYS A 84 -12.16 38.71 -2.14
C LYS A 84 -12.85 37.46 -2.70
N ALA A 85 -12.46 37.03 -3.91
CA ALA A 85 -12.97 35.79 -4.49
C ALA A 85 -12.45 34.55 -3.71
N MET A 86 -11.15 34.54 -3.37
CA MET A 86 -10.55 33.46 -2.58
C MET A 86 -11.18 33.35 -1.18
N GLU A 87 -11.49 34.46 -0.53
CA GLU A 87 -12.21 34.48 0.76
C GLU A 87 -13.61 33.84 0.67
N GLN A 88 -14.17 33.76 -0.54
CA GLN A 88 -15.44 33.12 -0.85
C GLN A 88 -15.27 31.71 -1.46
N ASN A 89 -14.08 31.13 -1.36
CA ASN A 89 -13.75 29.83 -1.95
C ASN A 89 -13.90 29.78 -3.49
N VAL A 90 -13.67 30.89 -4.16
CA VAL A 90 -13.67 30.99 -5.63
C VAL A 90 -12.26 31.39 -6.10
N PHE A 91 -11.61 30.51 -6.83
CA PHE A 91 -10.31 30.76 -7.45
C PHE A 91 -10.50 31.26 -8.89
N ILE A 92 -10.18 32.52 -9.15
CA ILE A 92 -10.25 33.08 -10.50
C ILE A 92 -9.00 32.69 -11.30
N ALA A 93 -9.18 32.10 -12.46
CA ALA A 93 -8.09 31.62 -13.30
C ALA A 93 -8.29 32.01 -14.77
N ASP A 94 -7.24 32.44 -15.40
CA ASP A 94 -7.10 32.46 -16.86
C ASP A 94 -6.53 31.13 -17.38
N GLU A 95 -6.22 31.06 -18.68
CA GLU A 95 -5.69 29.83 -19.28
C GLU A 95 -4.41 29.34 -18.60
N GLN A 96 -3.47 30.23 -18.33
CA GLN A 96 -2.16 29.87 -17.78
C GLN A 96 -2.25 29.45 -16.32
N THR A 97 -2.99 30.20 -15.51
CA THR A 97 -3.19 29.91 -14.10
C THR A 97 -4.05 28.65 -13.91
N LEU A 98 -5.01 28.39 -14.81
CA LEU A 98 -5.77 27.15 -14.81
C LEU A 98 -4.87 25.94 -15.03
N PHE A 99 -3.99 25.96 -16.04
CA PHE A 99 -3.05 24.86 -16.28
C PHE A 99 -2.12 24.64 -15.09
N ALA A 100 -1.60 25.71 -14.50
CA ALA A 100 -0.74 25.62 -13.32
C ALA A 100 -1.51 24.99 -12.13
N ALA A 101 -2.73 25.44 -11.86
CA ALA A 101 -3.58 24.90 -10.79
C ALA A 101 -3.89 23.42 -11.00
N LEU A 102 -4.28 23.02 -12.22
CA LEU A 102 -4.56 21.62 -12.56
C LEU A 102 -3.32 20.74 -12.41
N ARG A 103 -2.14 21.25 -12.76
CA ARG A 103 -0.87 20.53 -12.58
C ARG A 103 -0.57 20.28 -11.11
N ILE A 104 -0.72 21.30 -10.27
CA ILE A 104 -0.52 21.18 -8.81
C ILE A 104 -1.49 20.16 -8.23
N ILE A 105 -2.77 20.25 -8.59
CA ILE A 105 -3.80 19.31 -8.15
C ILE A 105 -3.44 17.87 -8.55
N SER A 106 -3.01 17.66 -9.81
CA SER A 106 -2.60 16.34 -10.29
C SER A 106 -1.41 15.78 -9.51
N LEU A 107 -0.42 16.60 -9.20
CA LEU A 107 0.73 16.20 -8.37
C LEU A 107 0.31 15.83 -6.95
N THR A 108 -0.56 16.63 -6.33
CA THR A 108 -1.09 16.36 -4.99
C THR A 108 -1.85 15.03 -4.94
N TRP A 109 -2.69 14.74 -5.93
CA TRP A 109 -3.39 13.45 -6.04
C TRP A 109 -2.44 12.26 -6.20
N THR A 110 -1.35 12.46 -6.92
CA THR A 110 -0.32 11.42 -7.06
C THR A 110 0.35 11.14 -5.73
N GLN A 111 0.69 12.18 -4.96
CA GLN A 111 1.29 12.05 -3.62
C GLN A 111 0.33 11.37 -2.62
N ILE A 112 -0.95 11.73 -2.63
CA ILE A 112 -1.96 11.09 -1.77
C ILE A 112 -2.04 9.59 -2.07
N ARG A 113 -2.15 9.20 -3.34
CA ARG A 113 -2.16 7.78 -3.74
C ARG A 113 -0.89 7.03 -3.35
N GLN A 114 0.26 7.68 -3.44
CA GLN A 114 1.52 7.07 -2.99
C GLN A 114 1.52 6.85 -1.47
N ALA A 115 1.03 7.82 -0.69
CA ALA A 115 0.93 7.68 0.77
C ALA A 115 -0.01 6.53 1.17
N GLU A 116 -1.18 6.41 0.54
CA GLU A 116 -2.12 5.29 0.75
C GLU A 116 -1.49 3.94 0.41
N ASN A 117 -0.74 3.86 -0.71
CA ASN A 117 -0.02 2.64 -1.09
C ASN A 117 1.06 2.27 -0.07
N HIS A 118 1.80 3.25 0.46
CA HIS A 118 2.81 3.00 1.50
C HIS A 118 2.17 2.43 2.77
N GLU A 119 1.05 2.97 3.21
CA GLU A 119 0.33 2.44 4.38
C GLU A 119 -0.11 0.99 4.18
N GLN A 120 -0.62 0.66 2.99
CA GLN A 120 -0.96 -0.73 2.65
C GLN A 120 0.26 -1.66 2.66
N VAL A 121 1.40 -1.20 2.12
CA VAL A 121 2.65 -1.97 2.12
C VAL A 121 3.11 -2.24 3.56
N TYR A 122 3.10 -1.25 4.45
CA TYR A 122 3.46 -1.44 5.85
C TYR A 122 2.53 -2.43 6.56
N ARG A 123 1.23 -2.34 6.32
CA ARG A 123 0.27 -3.30 6.90
C ARG A 123 0.55 -4.73 6.44
N LEU A 124 0.74 -4.94 5.15
CA LEU A 124 1.05 -6.27 4.58
C LEU A 124 2.41 -6.79 5.07
N ALA A 125 3.41 -5.92 5.21
CA ALA A 125 4.70 -6.29 5.76
C ALA A 125 4.58 -6.77 7.21
N ASN A 126 3.85 -6.06 8.05
CA ASN A 126 3.60 -6.47 9.44
C ASN A 126 2.85 -7.81 9.53
N GLU A 127 1.84 -8.01 8.68
CA GLU A 127 1.11 -9.27 8.60
C GLU A 127 2.03 -10.44 8.17
N MET A 128 2.91 -10.19 7.21
CA MET A 128 3.89 -11.18 6.76
C MET A 128 4.88 -11.54 7.86
N LEU A 129 5.40 -10.55 8.60
CA LEU A 129 6.31 -10.79 9.73
C LEU A 129 5.65 -11.63 10.82
N ASP A 130 4.38 -11.39 11.12
CA ASP A 130 3.64 -12.21 12.09
C ASP A 130 3.49 -13.66 11.60
N ARG A 131 3.13 -13.85 10.33
CA ARG A 131 3.04 -15.19 9.71
C ARG A 131 4.38 -15.93 9.72
N VAL A 132 5.48 -15.24 9.42
CA VAL A 132 6.85 -15.80 9.51
C VAL A 132 7.15 -16.20 10.96
N GLY A 133 6.83 -15.35 11.93
CA GLY A 133 6.99 -15.67 13.35
C GLY A 133 6.20 -16.93 13.78
N GLN A 134 4.97 -17.07 13.33
CA GLN A 134 4.15 -18.27 13.57
C GLN A 134 4.74 -19.53 12.90
N PHE A 135 5.22 -19.39 11.67
CA PHE A 135 5.90 -20.49 10.97
C PHE A 135 7.15 -20.94 11.72
N MET A 136 8.01 -20.00 12.14
CA MET A 136 9.24 -20.30 12.86
C MET A 136 8.98 -21.04 14.16
N LYS A 137 7.92 -20.67 14.91
CA LYS A 137 7.52 -21.42 16.13
C LYS A 137 7.19 -22.89 15.81
N LYS A 138 6.41 -23.14 14.75
CA LYS A 138 6.06 -24.50 14.32
C LYS A 138 7.28 -25.25 13.81
N TYR A 139 8.13 -24.63 13.03
CA TYR A 139 9.35 -25.22 12.53
C TYR A 139 10.29 -25.67 13.66
N THR A 140 10.51 -24.79 14.64
CA THR A 140 11.31 -25.12 15.82
C THR A 140 10.71 -26.27 16.63
N ALA A 141 9.39 -26.31 16.78
CA ALA A 141 8.71 -27.40 17.48
C ALA A 141 8.89 -28.74 16.75
N ILE A 142 8.80 -28.76 15.42
CA ILE A 142 9.06 -29.95 14.59
C ILE A 142 10.50 -30.42 14.77
N GLY A 143 11.47 -29.51 14.69
CA GLY A 143 12.88 -29.86 14.90
C GLY A 143 13.15 -30.47 16.28
N LYS A 144 12.54 -29.93 17.33
CA LYS A 144 12.61 -30.50 18.67
C LYS A 144 11.98 -31.89 18.76
N ALA A 145 10.83 -32.08 18.14
CA ALA A 145 10.14 -33.37 18.12
C ALA A 145 10.94 -34.43 17.36
N LEU A 146 11.52 -34.08 16.21
CA LEU A 146 12.42 -34.97 15.45
C LEU A 146 13.64 -35.37 16.27
N LYS A 147 14.31 -34.44 16.93
CA LYS A 147 15.45 -34.74 17.80
C LYS A 147 15.07 -35.69 18.94
N THR A 148 13.91 -35.49 19.56
CA THR A 148 13.40 -36.38 20.60
C THR A 148 13.11 -37.77 20.06
N ALA A 149 12.49 -37.85 18.87
CA ALA A 149 12.21 -39.12 18.22
C ALA A 149 13.48 -39.88 17.83
N THR A 150 14.49 -39.18 17.29
CA THR A 150 15.80 -39.76 16.98
C THR A 150 16.47 -40.32 18.23
N THR A 151 16.50 -39.54 19.32
CA THR A 151 17.07 -40.02 20.56
C THR A 151 16.36 -41.29 21.09
N ALA A 152 15.02 -41.30 21.04
CA ALA A 152 14.23 -42.46 21.45
C ALA A 152 14.47 -43.70 20.55
N TYR A 153 14.65 -43.47 19.24
CA TYR A 153 15.05 -44.49 18.30
C TYR A 153 16.41 -45.07 18.61
N ASP A 154 17.41 -44.23 18.81
CA ASP A 154 18.79 -44.65 19.17
C ASP A 154 18.83 -45.42 20.51
N ASP A 155 18.01 -44.99 21.49
CA ASP A 155 17.89 -45.71 22.77
C ASP A 155 17.26 -47.09 22.58
N ALA A 156 16.26 -47.22 21.71
CA ALA A 156 15.64 -48.52 21.39
C ALA A 156 16.62 -49.41 20.61
N GLU A 157 17.32 -48.87 19.63
CA GLU A 157 18.33 -49.58 18.84
C GLU A 157 19.44 -50.16 19.72
N ARG A 158 19.95 -49.37 20.69
CA ARG A 158 20.94 -49.83 21.66
C ARG A 158 20.48 -51.09 22.45
N LYS A 159 19.16 -51.25 22.67
CA LYS A 159 18.59 -52.43 23.33
C LYS A 159 18.60 -53.67 22.41
N LEU A 160 18.73 -53.49 21.08
CA LEU A 160 18.81 -54.55 20.08
C LEU A 160 20.28 -54.92 19.73
N GLN A 161 21.27 -54.13 20.14
CA GLN A 161 22.69 -54.40 19.87
C GLN A 161 23.14 -55.65 20.65
N PRO A 162 24.12 -56.42 20.14
CA PRO A 162 24.59 -57.65 20.78
C PRO A 162 25.49 -57.44 22.00
N SER A 163 25.67 -56.19 22.44
CA SER A 163 26.52 -55.85 23.58
C SER A 163 25.75 -55.49 24.86
N GLY A 164 26.24 -55.82 26.00
CA GLY A 164 25.66 -55.48 27.32
C GLY A 164 24.37 -56.24 27.69
N GLN A 165 23.43 -55.60 28.36
CA GLN A 165 22.13 -56.17 28.73
C GLN A 165 21.10 -55.98 27.64
N SER A 166 21.34 -56.45 26.43
CA SER A 166 20.43 -56.32 25.33
C SER A 166 19.31 -57.35 25.32
N ILE A 167 18.19 -57.04 24.69
CA ILE A 167 17.07 -57.97 24.50
C ILE A 167 17.51 -59.18 23.71
N LEU A 168 18.33 -59.03 22.67
CA LEU A 168 18.84 -60.10 21.84
C LEU A 168 19.72 -61.07 22.59
N GLN A 169 20.60 -60.59 23.46
CA GLN A 169 21.41 -61.45 24.32
C GLN A 169 20.54 -62.27 25.31
N THR A 170 19.51 -61.64 25.89
CA THR A 170 18.55 -62.34 26.75
C THR A 170 17.79 -63.42 26.01
N CYS A 171 17.35 -63.10 24.76
CA CYS A 171 16.68 -64.08 23.90
C CYS A 171 17.66 -65.25 23.52
N ALA A 172 18.90 -64.95 23.18
CA ALA A 172 19.90 -65.97 22.90
C ALA A 172 20.17 -66.90 24.10
N LYS A 173 20.21 -66.36 25.35
CA LYS A 173 20.30 -67.15 26.57
C LYS A 173 19.11 -68.05 26.78
N LEU A 174 17.89 -67.53 26.53
CA LEU A 174 16.63 -68.30 26.62
C LEU A 174 16.60 -69.46 25.64
N GLN A 175 17.01 -69.22 24.39
CA GLN A 175 17.14 -70.27 23.37
C GLN A 175 18.12 -71.40 23.79
N LYS A 176 19.25 -71.03 24.35
CA LYS A 176 20.20 -72.01 24.90
C LYS A 176 19.60 -72.83 26.04
N LEU A 177 18.63 -72.30 26.78
CA LEU A 177 17.89 -73.01 27.84
C LEU A 177 16.68 -73.77 27.34
N GLY A 178 16.47 -73.87 25.99
CA GLY A 178 15.47 -74.67 25.37
C GLY A 178 14.18 -73.95 24.98
N ALA A 179 14.11 -72.61 25.10
CA ALA A 179 12.99 -71.86 24.59
C ALA A 179 12.94 -71.89 23.07
N LYS A 180 11.74 -72.20 22.51
CA LYS A 180 11.55 -72.25 21.06
C LYS A 180 11.13 -70.89 20.53
N GLN A 181 11.68 -70.53 19.39
CA GLN A 181 11.31 -69.33 18.66
C GLN A 181 9.95 -69.48 18.01
N SER A 182 9.16 -68.39 17.91
CA SER A 182 7.88 -68.39 17.22
C SER A 182 8.06 -68.45 15.71
N ASP A 183 7.43 -69.42 15.03
CA ASP A 183 7.46 -69.54 13.58
C ASP A 183 6.75 -68.34 12.88
N LYS A 184 5.78 -67.70 13.58
CA LYS A 184 5.04 -66.53 13.05
C LYS A 184 5.77 -65.22 13.16
N ASN A 185 6.60 -65.06 14.22
CA ASN A 185 7.36 -63.86 14.50
C ASN A 185 8.79 -64.24 14.88
N PRO A 186 9.61 -64.60 13.92
CA PRO A 186 11.01 -64.93 14.20
C PRO A 186 11.75 -63.70 14.66
N LEU A 187 12.70 -63.88 15.56
CA LEU A 187 13.62 -62.81 15.97
C LEU A 187 14.33 -62.32 14.72
N PRO A 188 14.51 -61.00 14.56
CA PRO A 188 15.29 -60.48 13.43
C PRO A 188 16.73 -61.06 13.53
N GLN A 189 17.17 -61.59 12.42
CA GLN A 189 18.63 -61.90 12.30
C GLN A 189 19.36 -60.60 12.56
N LEU A 190 20.42 -60.66 13.35
CA LEU A 190 21.29 -59.50 13.58
C LEU A 190 21.68 -58.99 12.22
N ILE A 191 21.13 -57.83 11.87
CA ILE A 191 21.54 -57.11 10.65
C ILE A 191 22.98 -56.76 10.84
N ASP A 192 23.81 -57.21 9.95
CA ASP A 192 25.26 -56.92 9.97
C ASP A 192 25.41 -55.41 9.94
N ILE A 193 26.05 -54.83 10.95
CA ILE A 193 26.13 -53.38 11.16
C ILE A 193 26.84 -52.71 9.95
N ASP A 194 27.68 -53.48 9.20
CA ASP A 194 28.36 -53.01 8.01
C ASP A 194 27.42 -52.69 6.83
N GLU A 195 26.25 -53.29 6.73
CA GLU A 195 25.25 -53.01 5.69
C GLU A 195 24.45 -51.75 5.98
N VAL A 196 24.21 -51.40 7.26
CA VAL A 196 23.48 -50.19 7.67
C VAL A 196 24.38 -48.96 7.59
N ALA A 197 25.69 -49.09 7.85
CA ALA A 197 26.65 -48.01 7.69
C ALA A 197 26.80 -47.52 6.24
N ALA A 198 26.54 -48.40 5.26
CA ALA A 198 26.58 -48.07 3.82
C ALA A 198 25.38 -47.26 3.34
N LEU A 199 24.28 -47.17 4.16
CA LEU A 199 23.07 -46.37 3.87
C LEU A 199 23.03 -45.00 4.57
N ALA A 200 24.01 -44.68 5.40
CA ALA A 200 24.11 -43.38 6.04
C ALA A 200 24.58 -42.33 4.98
N PRO A 201 23.94 -41.18 4.89
CA PRO A 201 24.44 -40.11 4.04
C PRO A 201 25.83 -39.65 4.51
N PRO A 202 26.70 -39.24 3.58
CA PRO A 202 28.05 -38.79 3.93
C PRO A 202 27.92 -37.66 4.98
N ALA A 203 28.77 -37.72 5.99
CA ALA A 203 28.89 -36.63 6.98
C ALA A 203 29.27 -35.35 6.24
N ASP A 204 28.47 -34.30 6.42
CA ASP A 204 28.83 -32.97 5.92
C ASP A 204 30.15 -32.56 6.60
N ASP A 205 31.20 -32.49 5.80
CA ASP A 205 32.44 -31.85 6.15
C ASP A 205 32.13 -30.39 6.44
N GLN A 206 32.08 -30.05 7.72
CA GLN A 206 32.09 -28.65 8.15
C GLN A 206 33.48 -28.11 7.87
N ASP A 207 33.63 -27.51 6.69
CA ASP A 207 34.76 -26.64 6.42
C ASP A 207 34.62 -25.39 7.32
N ASP A 208 35.49 -25.35 8.32
CA ASP A 208 35.92 -24.12 9.00
C ASP A 208 36.50 -23.14 7.97
N ASN A 209 35.88 -21.98 7.76
CA ASN A 209 36.56 -20.72 7.41
C ASN A 209 35.71 -19.50 7.79
#